data_722966f15f278583ffe619613d2160cf
#
_entry.id   722966f15f278583ffe619613d2160cf
#
_cell.length_a   1.000
_cell.length_b   1.000
_cell.length_c   1.000
_cell.angle_alpha   90.00
_cell.angle_beta   90.00
_cell.angle_gamma   90.00
#
_symmetry.space_group_name_H-M   'P 1'
#
loop_
_entity.id
_entity.type
_entity.pdbx_description
1 polymer ?
#
loop_
_entity_poly.entity_id
_entity_poly.type
_entity_poly.pdbx_seq_one_letter_code
_entity_poly.pdbx_strand_id
1 'polypeptide(L)'
;MMYALPIEDRPRERFLRKGEDALSISELLAIILGNGTRGKNAIRLAEELLIAFSGITGILDASIEELTSIKGMGRAKAIKIKAALAISKRIQRDMFFHSPTITSPRDAFILLQGLFYQKKKEIIAVLLRDIKKRVIHIEVVAIGSLGEVISHPREIFYPAIRKNAYSIILSHNHPSGNVTPSKEDLLFTERLIQSGNILGISLDDHLIISDKSFTSCLLYTSPS
;
A
#
# COMPACT_ATOMS: atom_id res chain seq x y z
N MET A 1 -34.94 23.16 5.17
CA MET A 1 -35.16 22.24 4.03
C MET A 1 -33.86 21.51 3.75
N MET A 2 -33.82 20.20 3.91
CA MET A 2 -32.66 19.41 3.51
C MET A 2 -32.76 19.12 2.01
N TYR A 3 -31.92 19.77 1.20
CA TYR A 3 -31.84 19.45 -0.22
C TYR A 3 -31.39 17.99 -0.36
N ALA A 4 -32.28 17.14 -0.90
CA ALA A 4 -31.88 15.79 -1.27
C ALA A 4 -30.93 15.89 -2.46
N LEU A 5 -29.77 15.21 -2.36
CA LEU A 5 -28.84 15.11 -3.51
C LEU A 5 -29.61 14.61 -4.74
N PRO A 6 -29.30 15.15 -5.94
CA PRO A 6 -29.75 14.56 -7.19
C PRO A 6 -29.48 13.04 -7.18
N ILE A 7 -30.33 12.26 -7.83
CA ILE A 7 -30.21 10.79 -7.81
C ILE A 7 -28.81 10.37 -8.26
N GLU A 8 -28.31 10.96 -9.33
CA GLU A 8 -26.97 10.69 -9.92
C GLU A 8 -25.79 11.00 -9.00
N ASP A 9 -25.96 11.89 -8.01
CA ASP A 9 -24.93 12.27 -7.05
C ASP A 9 -25.00 11.49 -5.72
N ARG A 10 -25.97 10.59 -5.59
CA ARG A 10 -26.06 9.74 -4.39
C ARG A 10 -24.91 8.74 -4.38
N PRO A 11 -24.33 8.43 -3.22
CA PRO A 11 -23.16 7.52 -3.13
C PRO A 11 -23.34 6.18 -3.84
N ARG A 12 -24.51 5.55 -3.75
CA ARG A 12 -24.78 4.27 -4.41
C ARG A 12 -24.76 4.39 -5.94
N GLU A 13 -25.37 5.42 -6.47
CA GLU A 13 -25.43 5.67 -7.92
C GLU A 13 -24.03 6.05 -8.45
N ARG A 14 -23.28 6.82 -7.69
CA ARG A 14 -21.89 7.15 -8.01
C ARG A 14 -20.99 5.91 -7.97
N PHE A 15 -21.16 5.04 -6.97
CA PHE A 15 -20.44 3.76 -6.89
C PHE A 15 -20.67 2.90 -8.13
N LEU A 16 -21.94 2.72 -8.54
CA LEU A 16 -22.30 1.93 -9.73
C LEU A 16 -21.73 2.52 -11.02
N ARG A 17 -21.70 3.85 -11.15
CA ARG A 17 -21.28 4.53 -12.37
C ARG A 17 -19.77 4.74 -12.48
N LYS A 18 -19.08 4.98 -11.37
CA LYS A 18 -17.69 5.43 -11.35
C LYS A 18 -16.75 4.53 -10.54
N GLY A 19 -17.25 3.50 -9.89
CA GLY A 19 -16.48 2.61 -9.03
C GLY A 19 -16.17 3.19 -7.65
N GLU A 20 -15.51 2.38 -6.84
CA GLU A 20 -15.16 2.69 -5.44
C GLU A 20 -14.16 3.84 -5.28
N ASP A 21 -13.20 3.96 -6.21
CA ASP A 21 -12.13 4.98 -6.16
C ASP A 21 -12.65 6.41 -6.33
N ALA A 22 -13.86 6.57 -6.88
CA ALA A 22 -14.49 7.87 -7.04
C ALA A 22 -15.23 8.36 -5.79
N LEU A 23 -15.29 7.56 -4.72
CA LEU A 23 -16.01 7.88 -3.48
C LEU A 23 -15.05 8.22 -2.34
N SER A 24 -15.45 9.20 -1.55
CA SER A 24 -14.79 9.51 -0.28
C SER A 24 -15.10 8.43 0.77
N ILE A 25 -14.29 8.36 1.84
CA ILE A 25 -14.54 7.45 2.96
C ILE A 25 -15.90 7.72 3.61
N SER A 26 -16.34 8.98 3.71
CA SER A 26 -17.67 9.32 4.24
C SER A 26 -18.80 8.80 3.36
N GLU A 27 -18.63 8.82 2.04
CA GLU A 27 -19.62 8.26 1.10
C GLU A 27 -19.66 6.72 1.16
N LEU A 28 -18.52 6.05 1.27
CA LEU A 28 -18.46 4.59 1.47
C LEU A 28 -19.12 4.17 2.80
N LEU A 29 -18.84 4.89 3.89
CA LEU A 29 -19.51 4.68 5.17
C LEU A 29 -21.01 4.94 5.09
N ALA A 30 -21.45 5.97 4.34
CA ALA A 30 -22.86 6.24 4.12
C ALA A 30 -23.58 5.11 3.38
N ILE A 31 -22.92 4.43 2.45
CA ILE A 31 -23.46 3.24 1.78
C ILE A 31 -23.67 2.11 2.80
N ILE A 32 -22.68 1.86 3.69
CA ILE A 32 -22.75 0.83 4.74
C ILE A 32 -23.87 1.14 5.75
N LEU A 33 -23.98 2.39 6.18
CA LEU A 33 -25.03 2.87 7.10
C LEU A 33 -26.42 2.68 6.48
N GLY A 34 -26.54 2.87 5.18
CA GLY A 34 -27.79 2.77 4.42
C GLY A 34 -28.67 4.00 4.55
N ASN A 35 -29.10 4.33 5.76
CA ASN A 35 -30.00 5.43 6.04
C ASN A 35 -29.38 6.38 7.07
N GLY A 36 -29.68 7.67 6.92
CA GLY A 36 -29.38 8.65 7.96
C GLY A 36 -30.27 8.49 9.22
N THR A 37 -30.54 9.58 9.88
CA THR A 37 -31.47 9.68 11.01
C THR A 37 -32.37 10.91 10.81
N ARG A 38 -33.37 11.09 11.67
CA ARG A 38 -34.25 12.26 11.59
C ARG A 38 -33.44 13.56 11.64
N GLY A 39 -33.46 14.31 10.53
CA GLY A 39 -32.73 15.56 10.38
C GLY A 39 -31.29 15.45 9.85
N LYS A 40 -30.76 14.22 9.59
CA LYS A 40 -29.42 14.01 9.03
C LYS A 40 -29.45 12.93 7.96
N ASN A 41 -28.81 13.16 6.81
CA ASN A 41 -28.58 12.10 5.83
C ASN A 41 -27.41 11.19 6.25
N ALA A 42 -27.24 10.07 5.54
CA ALA A 42 -26.21 9.08 5.86
C ALA A 42 -24.78 9.61 5.70
N ILE A 43 -24.53 10.52 4.74
CA ILE A 43 -23.19 11.11 4.53
C ILE A 43 -22.83 11.97 5.73
N ARG A 44 -23.76 12.85 6.18
CA ARG A 44 -23.51 13.70 7.34
C ARG A 44 -23.29 12.93 8.63
N LEU A 45 -24.00 11.80 8.80
CA LEU A 45 -23.77 10.91 9.91
C LEU A 45 -22.39 10.24 9.85
N ALA A 46 -21.94 9.86 8.64
CA ALA A 46 -20.62 9.30 8.41
C ALA A 46 -19.50 10.33 8.67
N GLU A 47 -19.66 11.57 8.24
CA GLU A 47 -18.73 12.66 8.51
C GLU A 47 -18.59 12.93 10.02
N GLU A 48 -19.71 12.98 10.76
CA GLU A 48 -19.68 13.14 12.22
C GLU A 48 -18.94 11.99 12.91
N LEU A 49 -19.12 10.75 12.46
CA LEU A 49 -18.35 9.61 12.95
C LEU A 49 -16.85 9.76 12.70
N LEU A 50 -16.47 10.12 11.48
CA LEU A 50 -15.06 10.32 11.13
C LEU A 50 -14.42 11.43 11.95
N ILE A 51 -15.13 12.50 12.22
CA ILE A 51 -14.65 13.60 13.07
C ILE A 51 -14.52 13.13 14.53
N ALA A 52 -15.56 12.51 15.08
CA ALA A 52 -15.60 12.08 16.48
C ALA A 52 -14.52 11.06 16.83
N PHE A 53 -14.15 10.20 15.88
CA PHE A 53 -13.17 9.14 16.07
C PHE A 53 -11.84 9.38 15.35
N SER A 54 -11.56 10.62 14.89
CA SER A 54 -10.32 11.00 14.21
C SER A 54 -10.00 10.12 12.98
N GLY A 55 -11.03 9.75 12.22
CA GLY A 55 -10.92 8.99 10.99
C GLY A 55 -11.38 7.53 11.09
N ILE A 56 -11.16 6.79 10.00
CA ILE A 56 -11.63 5.39 9.88
C ILE A 56 -10.90 4.45 10.87
N THR A 57 -9.65 4.73 11.17
CA THR A 57 -8.85 3.94 12.12
C THR A 57 -9.43 4.04 13.53
N GLY A 58 -9.81 5.24 13.99
CA GLY A 58 -10.47 5.40 15.27
C GLY A 58 -11.82 4.70 15.33
N ILE A 59 -12.62 4.71 14.25
CA ILE A 59 -13.86 3.92 14.16
C ILE A 59 -13.57 2.42 14.21
N LEU A 60 -12.46 1.97 13.63
CA LEU A 60 -12.02 0.58 13.67
C LEU A 60 -11.73 0.12 15.12
N ASP A 61 -11.14 0.98 15.94
CA ASP A 61 -10.74 0.66 17.32
C ASP A 61 -11.87 0.90 18.34
N ALA A 62 -12.81 1.80 18.05
CA ALA A 62 -13.94 2.11 18.91
C ALA A 62 -14.81 0.89 19.24
N SER A 63 -15.32 0.82 20.45
CA SER A 63 -16.33 -0.17 20.89
C SER A 63 -17.71 0.12 20.27
N ILE A 64 -18.63 -0.84 20.35
CA ILE A 64 -20.01 -0.64 19.91
C ILE A 64 -20.70 0.43 20.78
N GLU A 65 -20.40 0.45 22.05
CA GLU A 65 -20.93 1.41 23.03
C GLU A 65 -20.50 2.85 22.67
N GLU A 66 -19.23 3.05 22.38
CA GLU A 66 -18.70 4.35 21.94
C GLU A 66 -19.35 4.80 20.62
N LEU A 67 -19.46 3.90 19.63
CA LEU A 67 -20.13 4.24 18.37
C LEU A 67 -21.60 4.62 18.59
N THR A 68 -22.31 3.95 19.48
CA THR A 68 -23.73 4.23 19.76
C THR A 68 -23.95 5.50 20.57
N SER A 69 -22.91 6.10 21.17
CA SER A 69 -23.00 7.41 21.83
C SER A 69 -23.30 8.55 20.84
N ILE A 70 -22.97 8.36 19.56
CA ILE A 70 -23.24 9.34 18.51
C ILE A 70 -24.73 9.34 18.14
N LYS A 71 -25.35 10.50 18.23
CA LYS A 71 -26.77 10.68 17.91
C LYS A 71 -27.12 10.23 16.48
N GLY A 72 -27.93 9.18 16.38
CA GLY A 72 -28.32 8.58 15.09
C GLY A 72 -27.60 7.29 14.76
N MET A 73 -26.62 6.90 15.59
CA MET A 73 -25.96 5.59 15.56
C MET A 73 -26.65 4.62 16.51
N GLY A 74 -27.63 3.90 15.99
CA GLY A 74 -28.18 2.75 16.72
C GLY A 74 -27.27 1.53 16.66
N ARG A 75 -27.49 0.57 17.57
CA ARG A 75 -26.70 -0.66 17.68
C ARG A 75 -26.56 -1.42 16.35
N ALA A 76 -27.64 -1.49 15.55
CA ALA A 76 -27.61 -2.14 14.23
C ALA A 76 -26.63 -1.49 13.25
N LYS A 77 -26.55 -0.15 13.23
CA LYS A 77 -25.60 0.58 12.38
C LYS A 77 -24.17 0.39 12.85
N ALA A 78 -23.92 0.46 14.17
CA ALA A 78 -22.60 0.20 14.76
C ALA A 78 -22.11 -1.21 14.42
N ILE A 79 -22.96 -2.22 14.54
CA ILE A 79 -22.63 -3.61 14.16
C ILE A 79 -22.29 -3.73 12.67
N LYS A 80 -23.06 -3.09 11.77
CA LYS A 80 -22.77 -3.12 10.32
C LYS A 80 -21.38 -2.58 10.00
N ILE A 81 -21.03 -1.43 10.55
CA ILE A 81 -19.69 -0.84 10.37
C ILE A 81 -18.60 -1.77 10.91
N LYS A 82 -18.77 -2.25 12.15
CA LYS A 82 -17.79 -3.16 12.78
C LYS A 82 -17.64 -4.46 12.02
N ALA A 83 -18.73 -5.01 11.49
CA ALA A 83 -18.68 -6.22 10.65
C ALA A 83 -17.92 -5.98 9.34
N ALA A 84 -18.18 -4.87 8.63
CA ALA A 84 -17.47 -4.52 7.40
C ALA A 84 -15.96 -4.35 7.65
N LEU A 85 -15.59 -3.63 8.73
CA LEU A 85 -14.19 -3.44 9.13
C LEU A 85 -13.55 -4.75 9.61
N ALA A 86 -14.30 -5.64 10.26
CA ALA A 86 -13.81 -6.97 10.68
C ALA A 86 -13.50 -7.86 9.47
N ILE A 87 -14.29 -7.79 8.39
CA ILE A 87 -14.02 -8.50 7.13
C ILE A 87 -12.70 -7.98 6.54
N SER A 88 -12.51 -6.66 6.46
CA SER A 88 -11.27 -6.06 5.97
C SER A 88 -10.05 -6.52 6.79
N LYS A 89 -10.14 -6.54 8.13
CA LYS A 89 -9.08 -7.09 9.01
C LYS A 89 -8.78 -8.56 8.70
N ARG A 90 -9.79 -9.38 8.43
CA ARG A 90 -9.59 -10.80 8.08
C ARG A 90 -8.90 -10.95 6.73
N ILE A 91 -9.32 -10.18 5.72
CA ILE A 91 -8.68 -10.17 4.40
C ILE A 91 -7.21 -9.80 4.52
N GLN A 92 -6.89 -8.71 5.25
CA GLN A 92 -5.50 -8.30 5.48
C GLN A 92 -4.69 -9.39 6.19
N ARG A 93 -5.27 -10.04 7.20
CA ARG A 93 -4.62 -11.16 7.90
C ARG A 93 -4.39 -12.34 6.97
N ASP A 94 -5.39 -12.73 6.18
CA ASP A 94 -5.27 -13.84 5.24
C ASP A 94 -4.24 -13.54 4.15
N MET A 95 -4.20 -12.32 3.62
CA MET A 95 -3.14 -11.86 2.71
C MET A 95 -1.75 -11.94 3.36
N PHE A 96 -1.63 -11.57 4.64
CA PHE A 96 -0.36 -11.67 5.38
C PHE A 96 0.06 -13.13 5.60
N PHE A 97 -0.86 -14.04 5.97
CA PHE A 97 -0.55 -15.46 6.15
C PHE A 97 -0.24 -16.19 4.83
N HIS A 98 -0.81 -15.72 3.72
CA HIS A 98 -0.55 -16.23 2.37
C HIS A 98 0.43 -15.36 1.59
N SER A 99 1.13 -14.44 2.25
CA SER A 99 2.18 -13.63 1.62
C SER A 99 3.23 -14.53 1.00
N PRO A 100 3.56 -14.34 -0.28
CA PRO A 100 4.54 -15.19 -0.95
C PRO A 100 5.88 -15.11 -0.26
N THR A 101 6.57 -16.25 -0.18
CA THR A 101 7.94 -16.33 0.30
C THR A 101 8.87 -16.13 -0.90
N ILE A 102 9.79 -15.21 -0.80
CA ILE A 102 10.75 -14.90 -1.84
C ILE A 102 12.08 -15.52 -1.46
N THR A 103 12.43 -16.61 -2.11
CA THR A 103 13.66 -17.37 -1.84
C THR A 103 14.72 -17.21 -2.94
N SER A 104 14.31 -16.74 -4.10
CA SER A 104 15.18 -16.52 -5.26
C SER A 104 14.88 -15.16 -5.93
N PRO A 105 15.84 -14.62 -6.71
CA PRO A 105 15.61 -13.43 -7.55
C PRO A 105 14.43 -13.61 -8.52
N ARG A 106 14.21 -14.84 -8.99
CA ARG A 106 13.10 -15.19 -9.89
C ARG A 106 11.74 -15.06 -9.21
N ASP A 107 11.62 -15.42 -7.94
CA ASP A 107 10.37 -15.26 -7.18
C ASP A 107 10.01 -13.77 -7.07
N ALA A 108 11.01 -12.92 -6.77
CA ALA A 108 10.82 -11.49 -6.71
C ALA A 108 10.43 -10.89 -8.08
N PHE A 109 11.07 -11.36 -9.16
CA PHE A 109 10.72 -10.94 -10.52
C PHE A 109 9.27 -11.29 -10.85
N ILE A 110 8.82 -12.53 -10.62
CA ILE A 110 7.44 -12.97 -10.91
C ILE A 110 6.42 -12.09 -10.17
N LEU A 111 6.71 -11.76 -8.91
CA LEU A 111 5.83 -10.93 -8.11
C LEU A 111 5.79 -9.47 -8.58
N LEU A 112 6.95 -8.92 -8.97
CA LEU A 112 7.12 -7.49 -9.26
C LEU A 112 6.89 -7.14 -10.73
N GLN A 113 6.97 -8.09 -11.67
CA GLN A 113 6.93 -7.80 -13.12
C GLN A 113 5.69 -6.99 -13.54
N GLY A 114 4.52 -7.24 -12.93
CA GLY A 114 3.29 -6.49 -13.22
C GLY A 114 3.38 -5.01 -12.89
N LEU A 115 4.18 -4.64 -11.88
CA LEU A 115 4.41 -3.26 -11.49
C LEU A 115 5.15 -2.47 -12.56
N PHE A 116 6.07 -3.14 -13.27
CA PHE A 116 6.97 -2.54 -14.27
C PHE A 116 6.50 -2.73 -15.71
N TYR A 117 5.43 -3.51 -15.93
CA TYR A 117 4.97 -3.84 -17.29
C TYR A 117 4.58 -2.58 -18.07
N GLN A 118 5.18 -2.43 -19.27
CA GLN A 118 4.97 -1.32 -20.20
C GLN A 118 5.17 0.09 -19.61
N LYS A 119 5.99 0.24 -18.57
CA LYS A 119 6.25 1.55 -17.98
C LYS A 119 7.29 2.32 -18.81
N LYS A 120 6.89 3.52 -19.24
CA LYS A 120 7.74 4.44 -20.03
C LYS A 120 8.69 5.25 -19.18
N LYS A 121 8.43 5.35 -17.88
CA LYS A 121 9.30 6.01 -16.90
C LYS A 121 9.96 4.96 -16.04
N GLU A 122 11.14 5.25 -15.56
CA GLU A 122 11.77 4.44 -14.53
C GLU A 122 10.94 4.50 -13.24
N ILE A 123 10.66 3.34 -12.69
CA ILE A 123 9.98 3.16 -11.41
C ILE A 123 10.94 2.44 -10.49
N ILE A 124 11.05 2.91 -9.27
CA ILE A 124 11.87 2.29 -8.24
C ILE A 124 10.94 1.80 -7.14
N ALA A 125 11.01 0.52 -6.85
CA ALA A 125 10.18 -0.12 -5.83
C ALA A 125 11.03 -0.93 -4.86
N VAL A 126 10.58 -0.97 -3.61
CA VAL A 126 11.20 -1.75 -2.53
C VAL A 126 10.22 -2.81 -2.06
N LEU A 127 10.65 -4.07 -2.12
CA LEU A 127 9.94 -5.20 -1.56
C LEU A 127 10.49 -5.46 -0.15
N LEU A 128 9.64 -5.40 0.84
CA LEU A 128 9.97 -5.58 2.25
C LEU A 128 9.65 -7.00 2.69
N ARG A 129 10.56 -7.63 3.44
CA ARG A 129 10.41 -9.03 3.88
C ARG A 129 10.62 -9.19 5.38
N ASP A 130 9.94 -10.19 5.94
CA ASP A 130 10.19 -10.65 7.32
C ASP A 130 11.39 -11.62 7.38
N ILE A 131 11.74 -12.03 8.61
CA ILE A 131 12.83 -12.99 8.87
C ILE A 131 12.61 -14.36 8.18
N LYS A 132 11.38 -14.71 7.84
CA LYS A 132 11.02 -15.92 7.10
C LYS A 132 10.99 -15.71 5.58
N LYS A 133 11.52 -14.57 5.12
CA LYS A 133 11.52 -14.15 3.71
C LYS A 133 10.13 -13.97 3.10
N ARG A 134 9.08 -13.82 3.90
CA ARG A 134 7.72 -13.55 3.43
C ARG A 134 7.59 -12.04 3.12
N VAL A 135 6.85 -11.74 2.07
CA VAL A 135 6.58 -10.35 1.68
C VAL A 135 5.70 -9.67 2.73
N ILE A 136 6.19 -8.57 3.30
CA ILE A 136 5.42 -7.69 4.20
C ILE A 136 4.69 -6.62 3.40
N HIS A 137 5.40 -6.01 2.43
CA HIS A 137 4.89 -4.89 1.67
C HIS A 137 5.73 -4.65 0.41
N ILE A 138 5.13 -3.99 -0.58
CA ILE A 138 5.81 -3.46 -1.75
C ILE A 138 5.46 -1.98 -1.81
N GLU A 139 6.47 -1.12 -1.90
CA GLU A 139 6.28 0.33 -1.98
C GLU A 139 7.04 0.91 -3.18
N VAL A 140 6.35 1.70 -3.98
CA VAL A 140 6.99 2.51 -5.03
C VAL A 140 7.57 3.75 -4.35
N VAL A 141 8.89 3.83 -4.31
CA VAL A 141 9.60 4.90 -3.60
C VAL A 141 9.94 6.07 -4.51
N ALA A 142 10.00 5.85 -5.83
CA ALA A 142 10.24 6.92 -6.79
C ALA A 142 9.75 6.58 -8.20
N ILE A 143 9.51 7.65 -8.98
CA ILE A 143 9.24 7.59 -10.42
C ILE A 143 10.18 8.62 -11.07
N GLY A 144 11.18 8.15 -11.85
CA GLY A 144 12.26 8.93 -12.43
C GLY A 144 13.58 8.17 -12.31
N SER A 145 14.68 8.64 -12.89
CA SER A 145 15.95 7.88 -12.86
C SER A 145 16.52 7.77 -11.45
N LEU A 146 17.22 6.67 -11.20
CA LEU A 146 17.86 6.36 -9.91
C LEU A 146 18.84 7.47 -9.49
N GLY A 147 19.56 8.06 -10.43
CA GLY A 147 20.51 9.14 -10.18
C GLY A 147 19.87 10.50 -9.92
N GLU A 148 18.68 10.76 -10.47
CA GLU A 148 18.00 12.05 -10.36
C GLU A 148 17.05 12.13 -9.18
N VAL A 149 16.40 11.02 -8.82
CA VAL A 149 15.28 10.99 -7.85
C VAL A 149 15.68 10.38 -6.51
N ILE A 150 16.58 9.38 -6.51
CA ILE A 150 17.03 8.73 -5.29
C ILE A 150 18.54 8.96 -5.11
N SER A 151 18.87 10.10 -4.53
CA SER A 151 20.25 10.39 -4.18
C SER A 151 20.68 9.78 -2.83
N HIS A 152 19.74 9.23 -2.04
CA HIS A 152 20.05 8.84 -0.66
C HIS A 152 19.45 7.51 -0.22
N PRO A 153 20.22 6.60 0.41
CA PRO A 153 19.74 5.33 0.95
C PRO A 153 18.55 5.44 1.93
N ARG A 154 18.43 6.57 2.64
CA ARG A 154 17.32 6.79 3.60
C ARG A 154 15.94 6.62 2.93
N GLU A 155 15.76 7.02 1.68
CA GLU A 155 14.48 6.91 0.98
C GLU A 155 14.09 5.44 0.76
N ILE A 156 15.09 4.59 0.51
CA ILE A 156 14.92 3.14 0.32
C ILE A 156 14.63 2.44 1.64
N PHE A 157 15.32 2.83 2.74
CA PHE A 157 15.16 2.17 4.02
C PHE A 157 14.03 2.74 4.87
N TYR A 158 13.52 3.94 4.58
CA TYR A 158 12.43 4.55 5.34
C TYR A 158 11.18 3.65 5.45
N PRO A 159 10.61 3.09 4.35
CA PRO A 159 9.48 2.17 4.47
C PRO A 159 9.85 0.89 5.23
N ALA A 160 11.07 0.38 5.09
CA ALA A 160 11.54 -0.80 5.81
C ALA A 160 11.57 -0.59 7.32
N ILE A 161 12.09 0.55 7.76
CA ILE A 161 12.11 0.94 9.19
C ILE A 161 10.69 1.07 9.73
N ARG A 162 9.81 1.80 9.02
CA ARG A 162 8.42 2.00 9.44
C ARG A 162 7.62 0.71 9.60
N LYS A 163 7.93 -0.30 8.79
CA LYS A 163 7.21 -1.58 8.76
C LYS A 163 7.95 -2.72 9.47
N ASN A 164 9.04 -2.39 10.19
CA ASN A 164 9.89 -3.36 10.90
C ASN A 164 10.31 -4.53 9.98
N ALA A 165 10.73 -4.22 8.76
CA ALA A 165 11.21 -5.23 7.82
C ALA A 165 12.57 -5.78 8.29
N TYR A 166 12.77 -7.08 8.08
CA TYR A 166 14.05 -7.75 8.33
C TYR A 166 15.02 -7.53 7.18
N SER A 167 14.52 -7.56 5.96
CA SER A 167 15.33 -7.36 4.74
C SER A 167 14.52 -6.72 3.64
N ILE A 168 15.23 -6.20 2.63
CA ILE A 168 14.64 -5.58 1.45
C ILE A 168 15.18 -6.19 0.16
N ILE A 169 14.38 -6.13 -0.90
CA ILE A 169 14.82 -6.28 -2.29
C ILE A 169 14.48 -4.97 -2.99
N LEU A 170 15.50 -4.29 -3.53
CA LEU A 170 15.31 -3.14 -4.40
C LEU A 170 15.00 -3.62 -5.81
N SER A 171 14.16 -2.89 -6.53
CA SER A 171 13.89 -3.17 -7.95
C SER A 171 13.61 -1.88 -8.71
N HIS A 172 14.07 -1.82 -9.95
CA HIS A 172 13.73 -0.76 -10.88
C HIS A 172 13.68 -1.30 -12.32
N ASN A 173 13.05 -0.54 -13.21
CA ASN A 173 13.06 -0.84 -14.63
C ASN A 173 13.88 0.19 -15.39
N HIS A 174 14.53 -0.24 -16.47
CA HIS A 174 15.05 0.68 -17.48
C HIS A 174 13.99 0.87 -18.59
N PRO A 175 13.60 2.11 -18.93
CA PRO A 175 12.63 2.37 -20.00
C PRO A 175 13.06 1.83 -21.37
N SER A 176 14.36 1.65 -21.58
CA SER A 176 14.94 1.02 -22.79
C SER A 176 14.65 -0.48 -22.89
N GLY A 177 14.22 -1.13 -21.78
CA GLY A 177 14.06 -2.58 -21.68
C GLY A 177 15.39 -3.35 -21.54
N ASN A 178 16.54 -2.68 -21.53
CA ASN A 178 17.85 -3.31 -21.27
C ASN A 178 18.01 -3.54 -19.77
N VAL A 179 18.24 -4.77 -19.34
CA VAL A 179 18.43 -5.14 -17.94
C VAL A 179 19.89 -5.19 -17.49
N THR A 180 20.82 -4.75 -18.32
CA THR A 180 22.23 -4.66 -17.95
C THR A 180 22.42 -3.56 -16.91
N PRO A 181 23.03 -3.84 -15.74
CA PRO A 181 23.31 -2.83 -14.74
C PRO A 181 24.21 -1.71 -15.27
N SER A 182 23.84 -0.47 -14.99
CA SER A 182 24.73 0.67 -15.19
C SER A 182 25.79 0.73 -14.09
N LYS A 183 26.82 1.55 -14.28
CA LYS A 183 27.83 1.78 -13.24
C LYS A 183 27.21 2.44 -12.01
N GLU A 184 26.25 3.32 -12.20
CA GLU A 184 25.49 4.00 -11.17
C GLU A 184 24.66 3.01 -10.36
N ASP A 185 24.03 2.02 -11.00
CA ASP A 185 23.27 0.96 -10.30
C ASP A 185 24.17 0.14 -9.36
N LEU A 186 25.35 -0.23 -9.84
CA LEU A 186 26.31 -1.00 -9.04
C LEU A 186 26.81 -0.20 -7.82
N LEU A 187 27.22 1.05 -8.04
CA LEU A 187 27.67 1.94 -6.96
C LEU A 187 26.57 2.20 -5.93
N PHE A 188 25.34 2.35 -6.41
CA PHE A 188 24.20 2.54 -5.51
C PHE A 188 23.91 1.27 -4.71
N THR A 189 24.00 0.09 -5.33
CA THR A 189 23.87 -1.21 -4.67
C THR A 189 24.87 -1.34 -3.52
N GLU A 190 26.15 -1.02 -3.75
CA GLU A 190 27.18 -1.06 -2.72
C GLU A 190 26.86 -0.12 -1.55
N ARG A 191 26.41 1.11 -1.83
CA ARG A 191 25.99 2.06 -0.80
C ARG A 191 24.81 1.55 0.03
N LEU A 192 23.85 0.86 -0.60
CA LEU A 192 22.71 0.25 0.08
C LEU A 192 23.14 -0.91 0.98
N ILE A 193 24.06 -1.76 0.52
CA ILE A 193 24.60 -2.85 1.35
C ILE A 193 25.24 -2.28 2.62
N GLN A 194 26.09 -1.26 2.49
CA GLN A 194 26.75 -0.60 3.63
C GLN A 194 25.74 0.03 4.59
N SER A 195 24.74 0.74 4.04
CA SER A 195 23.68 1.37 4.82
C SER A 195 22.81 0.35 5.54
N GLY A 196 22.46 -0.74 4.86
CA GLY A 196 21.68 -1.83 5.43
C GLY A 196 22.37 -2.54 6.58
N ASN A 197 23.69 -2.74 6.48
CA ASN A 197 24.50 -3.30 7.56
C ASN A 197 24.49 -2.41 8.80
N ILE A 198 24.54 -1.08 8.65
CA ILE A 198 24.45 -0.13 9.76
C ILE A 198 23.06 -0.15 10.41
N LEU A 199 21.99 -0.26 9.59
CA LEU A 199 20.61 -0.25 10.05
C LEU A 199 20.12 -1.60 10.60
N GLY A 200 20.88 -2.70 10.38
CA GLY A 200 20.43 -4.05 10.70
C GLY A 200 19.30 -4.56 9.77
N ILE A 201 19.19 -3.98 8.56
CA ILE A 201 18.20 -4.36 7.54
C ILE A 201 18.97 -4.73 6.28
N SER A 202 19.06 -6.02 5.95
CA SER A 202 19.85 -6.46 4.80
C SER A 202 19.21 -6.07 3.46
N LEU A 203 20.05 -5.67 2.50
CA LEU A 203 19.69 -5.68 1.08
C LEU A 203 19.93 -7.09 0.55
N ASP A 204 18.86 -7.85 0.32
CA ASP A 204 18.99 -9.24 -0.13
C ASP A 204 19.12 -9.36 -1.65
N ASP A 205 18.64 -8.38 -2.41
CA ASP A 205 18.93 -8.24 -3.84
C ASP A 205 18.60 -6.84 -4.37
N HIS A 206 19.12 -6.55 -5.56
CA HIS A 206 18.77 -5.39 -6.38
C HIS A 206 18.51 -5.87 -7.80
N LEU A 207 17.25 -5.79 -8.25
CA LEU A 207 16.79 -6.32 -9.53
C LEU A 207 16.52 -5.19 -10.52
N ILE A 208 17.08 -5.33 -11.72
CA ILE A 208 16.67 -4.55 -12.89
C ILE A 208 15.68 -5.40 -13.66
N ILE A 209 14.47 -4.88 -13.85
CA ILE A 209 13.32 -5.63 -14.38
C ILE A 209 12.88 -5.05 -15.72
N SER A 210 12.66 -5.93 -16.70
CA SER A 210 11.96 -5.61 -17.95
C SER A 210 10.69 -6.45 -18.10
N ASP A 211 9.92 -6.25 -19.16
CA ASP A 211 8.69 -7.02 -19.41
C ASP A 211 8.93 -8.54 -19.48
N LYS A 212 10.14 -8.98 -19.86
CA LYS A 212 10.43 -10.40 -20.13
C LYS A 212 11.60 -10.98 -19.35
N SER A 213 12.43 -10.15 -18.76
CA SER A 213 13.68 -10.56 -18.15
C SER A 213 14.05 -9.68 -16.95
N PHE A 214 15.00 -10.14 -16.17
CA PHE A 214 15.58 -9.40 -15.06
C PHE A 214 17.05 -9.72 -14.90
N THR A 215 17.78 -8.85 -14.20
CA THR A 215 19.17 -9.05 -13.78
C THR A 215 19.30 -8.68 -12.30
N SER A 216 20.08 -9.46 -11.56
CA SER A 216 20.48 -9.15 -10.17
C SER A 216 21.80 -8.39 -10.17
N CYS A 217 21.81 -7.19 -9.59
CA CYS A 217 23.03 -6.38 -9.43
C CYS A 217 23.99 -7.00 -8.40
N LEU A 218 23.50 -7.76 -7.42
CA LEU A 218 24.36 -8.42 -6.42
C LEU A 218 25.32 -9.42 -7.04
N LEU A 219 24.93 -10.08 -8.13
CA LEU A 219 25.83 -10.99 -8.87
C LEU A 219 27.06 -10.28 -9.46
N TYR A 220 26.99 -8.94 -9.63
CA TYR A 220 28.07 -8.11 -10.16
C TYR A 220 28.88 -7.40 -9.07
N THR A 221 28.36 -7.35 -7.84
CA THR A 221 29.01 -6.64 -6.70
C THR A 221 29.69 -7.60 -5.71
N SER A 222 29.42 -8.91 -5.81
CA SER A 222 30.11 -9.93 -4.99
C SER A 222 31.54 -10.09 -5.49
N PRO A 223 32.59 -9.95 -4.65
CA PRO A 223 33.94 -10.33 -5.03
C PRO A 223 34.01 -11.81 -5.33
N SER A 224 34.60 -12.18 -6.44
CA SER A 224 34.93 -13.54 -6.85
C SER A 224 35.88 -14.20 -5.84
#